data_f576c36ce48fa08701d54100a6e413f0
#
_entry.id   f576c36ce48fa08701d54100a6e413f0
#
_cell.length_a   1.000
_cell.length_b   1.000
_cell.length_c   1.000
_cell.angle_alpha   90.00
_cell.angle_beta   90.00
_cell.angle_gamma   90.00
#
_symmetry.space_group_name_H-M   'P 1'
#
loop_
_entity.id
_entity.type
_entity.pdbx_description
1 polymer ?
#
loop_
_entity_poly.entity_id
_entity_poly.type
_entity_poly.pdbx_seq_one_letter_code
_entity_poly.pdbx_strand_id
1 'polypeptide(L)' 'MELTQIKEAMDQLKVSLRQHLQDDEIHPDKVASIAKIIHQAAMQIKDIG' A
#
# COMPACT_ATOMS: atom_id res chain seq x y z
N MET A 1 -8.37 -6.18 -21.00
CA MET A 1 -8.14 -5.91 -19.59
C MET A 1 -6.87 -5.08 -19.41
N GLU A 2 -6.98 -3.94 -18.78
CA GLU A 2 -5.87 -3.02 -18.63
C GLU A 2 -5.02 -3.34 -17.40
N LEU A 3 -4.16 -4.31 -17.54
CA LEU A 3 -3.26 -4.68 -16.45
C LEU A 3 -2.20 -3.60 -16.18
N THR A 4 -1.96 -2.72 -17.14
CA THR A 4 -0.99 -1.64 -17.00
C THR A 4 -1.39 -0.68 -15.88
N GLN A 5 -2.67 -0.35 -15.75
CA GLN A 5 -3.15 0.50 -14.68
C GLN A 5 -2.90 -0.10 -13.31
N ILE A 6 -3.13 -1.40 -13.18
CA ILE A 6 -2.91 -2.10 -11.92
C ILE A 6 -1.42 -2.11 -11.58
N LYS A 7 -0.57 -2.38 -12.57
CA LYS A 7 0.87 -2.40 -12.37
C LYS A 7 1.38 -1.03 -11.91
N GLU A 8 0.91 0.04 -12.55
CA GLU A 8 1.32 1.38 -12.18
C GLU A 8 0.88 1.74 -10.76
N ALA A 9 -0.34 1.35 -10.38
CA ALA A 9 -0.84 1.60 -9.04
C ALA A 9 -0.01 0.86 -8.00
N MET A 10 0.36 -0.38 -8.29
CA MET A 10 1.21 -1.15 -7.39
C MET A 10 2.62 -0.59 -7.28
N ASP A 11 3.16 -0.09 -8.39
CA ASP A 11 4.47 0.54 -8.37
C ASP A 11 4.46 1.80 -7.52
N GLN A 12 3.41 2.61 -7.63
CA GLN A 12 3.25 3.79 -6.79
C GLN A 12 3.14 3.42 -5.31
N LEU A 13 2.41 2.35 -5.02
CA LEU A 13 2.29 1.87 -3.64
C LEU A 13 3.65 1.46 -3.08
N LYS A 14 4.43 0.73 -3.85
CA LYS A 14 5.77 0.31 -3.43
C LYS A 14 6.69 1.50 -3.18
N VAL A 15 6.64 2.51 -4.06
CA VAL A 15 7.45 3.71 -3.90
C VAL A 15 7.06 4.45 -2.62
N SER A 16 5.76 4.62 -2.39
CA SER A 16 5.27 5.29 -1.18
C SER A 16 5.69 4.55 0.08
N LEU A 17 5.57 3.22 0.08
CA LEU A 17 6.01 2.41 1.20
C LEU A 17 7.50 2.57 1.46
N ARG A 18 8.30 2.52 0.39
CA ARG A 18 9.75 2.64 0.51
C ARG A 18 10.14 3.98 1.11
N GLN A 19 9.48 5.06 0.68
CA GLN A 19 9.77 6.39 1.21
C GLN A 19 9.54 6.47 2.72
N HIS A 20 8.48 5.84 3.20
CA HIS A 20 8.18 5.84 4.63
C HIS A 20 9.06 4.90 5.43
N LEU A 21 9.48 3.79 4.83
CA LEU A 21 10.28 2.78 5.52
C LEU A 21 11.77 3.07 5.49
N GLN A 22 12.21 4.06 4.70
CA GLN A 22 13.62 4.46 4.64
C GLN A 22 14.03 5.38 5.79
N ASP A 23 13.07 5.94 6.52
CA ASP A 23 13.38 6.77 7.68
C ASP A 23 14.06 5.92 8.75
N ASP A 24 15.09 6.49 9.37
CA ASP A 24 15.83 5.83 10.44
C ASP A 24 14.94 5.56 11.65
N GLU A 25 13.89 6.34 11.81
CA GLU A 25 12.94 6.16 12.90
C GLU A 25 11.63 5.61 12.35
N ILE A 26 11.44 4.31 12.55
CA ILE A 26 10.17 3.67 12.20
C ILE A 26 9.29 3.69 13.44
N HIS A 27 8.25 4.53 13.40
CA HIS A 27 7.30 4.61 14.50
C HIS A 27 6.27 3.49 14.39
N PRO A 28 6.04 2.72 15.47
CA PRO A 28 5.07 1.64 15.43
C PRO A 28 3.68 2.09 15.00
N ASP A 29 3.28 3.29 15.38
CA ASP A 29 1.97 3.84 14.98
C ASP A 29 1.87 4.00 13.47
N LYS A 30 2.95 4.44 12.85
CA LYS A 30 3.00 4.62 11.41
C LYS A 30 2.90 3.28 10.68
N VAL A 31 3.63 2.29 11.18
CA VAL A 31 3.60 0.94 10.61
C VAL A 31 2.19 0.36 10.71
N ALA A 32 1.55 0.52 11.85
CA ALA A 32 0.18 0.03 12.04
C ALA A 32 -0.81 0.72 11.10
N SER A 33 -0.65 2.03 10.90
CA SER A 33 -1.52 2.78 10.00
C SER A 33 -1.36 2.31 8.55
N ILE A 34 -0.13 2.10 8.12
CA ILE A 34 0.15 1.62 6.77
C ILE A 34 -0.43 0.22 6.57
N ALA A 35 -0.23 -0.66 7.54
CA ALA A 35 -0.76 -2.02 7.48
C ALA A 35 -2.29 -2.01 7.39
N LYS A 36 -2.94 -1.12 8.13
CA LYS A 36 -4.39 -0.98 8.10
C LYS A 36 -4.88 -0.56 6.72
N ILE A 37 -4.20 0.41 6.12
CA ILE A 37 -4.57 0.89 4.78
C ILE A 37 -4.46 -0.24 3.75
N ILE A 38 -3.38 -1.00 3.81
CA ILE A 38 -3.17 -2.10 2.88
C ILE A 38 -4.23 -3.18 3.10
N HIS A 39 -4.54 -3.48 4.35
CA HIS A 39 -5.55 -4.47 4.67
C HIS A 39 -6.93 -4.05 4.17
N GLN A 40 -7.28 -2.79 4.35
CA GLN A 40 -8.55 -2.25 3.86
C GLN A 40 -8.63 -2.33 2.33
N ALA A 41 -7.52 -2.01 1.65
CA ALA A 41 -7.48 -2.11 0.20
C ALA A 41 -7.72 -3.56 -0.26
N ALA A 42 -7.11 -4.51 0.42
CA ALA A 42 -7.31 -5.93 0.10
C ALA A 42 -8.77 -6.34 0.25
N MET A 43 -9.43 -5.87 1.31
CA MET A 43 -10.84 -6.17 1.53
C MET A 43 -11.73 -5.53 0.46
N GLN A 44 -11.42 -4.30 0.07
CA GLN A 44 -12.18 -3.61 -0.98
C GLN A 44 -12.05 -4.33 -2.31
N ILE A 45 -10.86 -4.80 -2.63
CA ILE A 45 -10.63 -5.56 -3.86
C ILE A 45 -11.42 -6.87 -3.84
N LYS A 46 -11.44 -7.54 -2.71
CA LYS A 46 -12.19 -8.78 -2.55
C LYS A 46 -13.68 -8.58 -2.79
N ASP A 47 -14.20 -7.41 -2.43
CA ASP A 47 -15.62 -7.10 -2.56
C ASP A 47 -16.03 -6.69 -3.97
N ILE A 48 -15.07 -6.47 -4.86
CA ILE A 48 -15.37 -6.21 -6.27
C ILE A 48 -15.86 -7.51 -6.86
N GLY A 49 -17.12 -7.55 -7.13
CA GLY A 49 -17.82 -8.74 -7.52
C GLY A 49 -17.40 -9.46 -8.78
#